data_bebbd4e50939067646b4c051e56f6c7e
#
_entry.id   bebbd4e50939067646b4c051e56f6c7e
#
_cell.length_a   1.000
_cell.length_b   1.000
_cell.length_c   1.000
_cell.angle_alpha   90.00
_cell.angle_beta   90.00
_cell.angle_gamma   90.00
#
_symmetry.space_group_name_H-M   'P 1'
#
loop_
_entity.id
_entity.type
_entity.pdbx_description
1 polymer ?
#
loop_
_entity_poly.entity_id
_entity_poly.type
_entity_poly.pdbx_seq_one_letter_code
_entity_poly.pdbx_strand_id
1 'polypeptide(L)'
;HIVKCLIPAIIIAAAFVCAVMFFRTKFRFTGYVKGVAAALSAVIIANTVSSFWLGMNVSGFMDSQSKYSSFIDDNYVDPSAVSLAFPEQKRNLIYIFMESTENTFADKSVGGAFDENVIPELTQLSLENENFSGGHTELNGGVPMTGATWTMGAMCAQTSGLPLTIQIDKNAMSSQSEFYPGATTLGDILEAEGYNQTLLLGSEAKFGGRELYFTKHGNYTIRDYNYYTSNGTLPSDYYVWWGYEDKYLFENAKTELAELSASGEPFNLTMLTVDTHFEDGYVCSECQDQFDSQYSNVYACASRQVSQ
;
A
#
# COMPACT_ATOMS: atom_id res chain seq x y z
N HIS A 1 17.77 4.10 -4.06
CA HIS A 1 17.58 5.54 -3.78
C HIS A 1 18.83 6.20 -3.20
N ILE A 2 19.49 5.62 -2.18
CA ILE A 2 20.69 6.19 -1.55
C ILE A 2 21.77 6.53 -2.58
N VAL A 3 22.09 5.61 -3.50
CA VAL A 3 23.10 5.83 -4.55
C VAL A 3 22.69 6.95 -5.51
N LYS A 4 21.40 7.04 -5.86
CA LYS A 4 20.86 8.10 -6.76
C LYS A 4 20.94 9.51 -6.15
N CYS A 5 20.91 9.62 -4.82
CA CYS A 5 21.05 10.89 -4.10
C CYS A 5 22.49 11.20 -3.72
N LEU A 6 23.28 10.18 -3.37
CA LEU A 6 24.65 10.35 -2.89
C LEU A 6 25.59 10.79 -4.02
N ILE A 7 25.44 10.24 -5.21
CA ILE A 7 26.31 10.59 -6.36
C ILE A 7 26.16 12.07 -6.75
N PRO A 8 24.96 12.63 -6.99
CA PRO A 8 24.80 14.06 -7.24
C PRO A 8 25.32 14.93 -6.10
N ALA A 9 25.09 14.56 -4.85
CA ALA A 9 25.57 15.32 -3.69
C ALA A 9 27.10 15.36 -3.64
N ILE A 10 27.78 14.24 -3.89
CA ILE A 10 29.26 14.20 -3.98
C ILE A 10 29.77 15.04 -5.13
N ILE A 11 29.14 14.99 -6.31
CA ILE A 11 29.53 15.80 -7.48
C ILE A 11 29.39 17.29 -7.19
N ILE A 12 28.27 17.69 -6.58
CA ILE A 12 28.03 19.10 -6.20
C ILE A 12 29.06 19.56 -5.16
N ALA A 13 29.32 18.74 -4.14
CA ALA A 13 30.32 19.05 -3.12
C ALA A 13 31.74 19.15 -3.71
N ALA A 14 32.13 18.24 -4.61
CA ALA A 14 33.42 18.29 -5.31
C ALA A 14 33.54 19.54 -6.22
N ALA A 15 32.48 19.84 -6.97
CA ALA A 15 32.46 21.07 -7.81
C ALA A 15 32.57 22.33 -6.95
N PHE A 16 31.89 22.37 -5.80
CA PHE A 16 32.00 23.51 -4.87
C PHE A 16 33.42 23.65 -4.30
N VAL A 17 34.04 22.54 -3.87
CA VAL A 17 35.42 22.53 -3.36
C VAL A 17 36.39 23.02 -4.46
N CYS A 18 36.25 22.50 -5.68
CA CYS A 18 37.07 22.95 -6.83
C CYS A 18 36.89 24.43 -7.11
N ALA A 19 35.66 24.94 -7.09
CA ALA A 19 35.38 26.36 -7.27
C ALA A 19 36.03 27.20 -6.16
N VAL A 20 35.89 26.81 -4.90
CA VAL A 20 36.51 27.48 -3.75
C VAL A 20 38.04 27.50 -3.89
N MET A 21 38.65 26.38 -4.29
CA MET A 21 40.10 26.30 -4.50
C MET A 21 40.55 27.19 -5.66
N PHE A 22 39.81 27.21 -6.80
CA PHE A 22 40.08 28.07 -7.93
C PHE A 22 39.98 29.56 -7.58
N PHE A 23 38.95 29.98 -6.89
CA PHE A 23 38.78 31.37 -6.44
C PHE A 23 39.81 31.75 -5.37
N ARG A 24 40.20 30.82 -4.47
CA ARG A 24 41.24 31.06 -3.46
C ARG A 24 42.61 31.34 -4.07
N THR A 25 42.95 30.73 -5.22
CA THR A 25 44.21 30.96 -5.91
C THR A 25 44.21 32.27 -6.68
N LYS A 26 43.04 32.74 -7.16
CA LYS A 26 42.91 33.94 -8.02
C LYS A 26 42.59 35.23 -7.26
N PHE A 27 41.93 35.11 -6.08
CA PHE A 27 41.45 36.26 -5.29
C PHE A 27 41.98 36.19 -3.85
N ARG A 28 42.60 37.29 -3.38
CA ARG A 28 42.92 37.47 -1.97
C ARG A 28 41.63 37.88 -1.21
N PHE A 29 40.92 36.91 -0.67
CA PHE A 29 39.76 37.21 0.14
C PHE A 29 40.16 37.82 1.50
N THR A 30 39.53 38.90 1.90
CA THR A 30 39.66 39.52 3.19
C THR A 30 39.12 38.57 4.31
N GLY A 31 39.57 38.75 5.54
CA GLY A 31 39.08 37.94 6.68
C GLY A 31 37.55 37.93 6.82
N TYR A 32 36.92 39.08 6.49
CA TYR A 32 35.46 39.21 6.50
C TYR A 32 34.78 38.23 5.51
N VAL A 33 35.23 38.14 4.27
CA VAL A 33 34.65 37.24 3.26
C VAL A 33 34.81 35.77 3.68
N LYS A 34 35.92 35.41 4.28
CA LYS A 34 36.12 34.05 4.83
C LYS A 34 35.18 33.77 5.96
N GLY A 35 34.94 34.72 6.87
CA GLY A 35 33.98 34.59 7.96
C GLY A 35 32.55 34.38 7.46
N VAL A 36 32.11 35.19 6.49
CA VAL A 36 30.77 35.04 5.88
C VAL A 36 30.62 33.68 5.17
N ALA A 37 31.63 33.27 4.40
CA ALA A 37 31.61 31.96 3.73
C ALA A 37 31.52 30.79 4.74
N ALA A 38 32.26 30.86 5.83
CA ALA A 38 32.19 29.84 6.91
C ALA A 38 30.83 29.81 7.57
N ALA A 39 30.22 30.97 7.86
CA ALA A 39 28.91 31.06 8.45
C ALA A 39 27.80 30.50 7.51
N LEU A 40 27.85 30.85 6.21
CA LEU A 40 26.92 30.30 5.21
C LEU A 40 27.06 28.78 5.07
N SER A 41 28.30 28.26 5.04
CA SER A 41 28.54 26.82 4.99
C SER A 41 27.96 26.11 6.22
N ALA A 42 28.15 26.67 7.41
CA ALA A 42 27.58 26.12 8.65
C ALA A 42 26.05 26.09 8.61
N VAL A 43 25.42 27.15 8.11
CA VAL A 43 23.94 27.20 7.94
C VAL A 43 23.44 26.14 6.95
N ILE A 44 24.12 26.00 5.80
CA ILE A 44 23.78 24.97 4.80
C ILE A 44 23.93 23.58 5.39
N ILE A 45 25.02 23.29 6.08
CA ILE A 45 25.23 21.98 6.72
C ILE A 45 24.16 21.72 7.78
N ALA A 46 23.88 22.68 8.65
CA ALA A 46 22.85 22.54 9.67
C ALA A 46 21.47 22.28 9.08
N ASN A 47 21.10 23.02 8.02
CA ASN A 47 19.84 22.81 7.31
C ASN A 47 19.76 21.44 6.65
N THR A 48 20.84 21.01 6.00
CA THR A 48 20.90 19.68 5.34
C THR A 48 20.77 18.54 6.37
N VAL A 49 21.50 18.64 7.49
CA VAL A 49 21.43 17.66 8.58
C VAL A 49 20.02 17.62 9.20
N SER A 50 19.43 18.81 9.44
CA SER A 50 18.07 18.89 10.00
C SER A 50 17.04 18.32 9.02
N SER A 51 17.13 18.66 7.74
CA SER A 51 16.24 18.12 6.71
C SER A 51 16.36 16.60 6.57
N PHE A 52 17.58 16.07 6.61
CA PHE A 52 17.82 14.64 6.63
C PHE A 52 17.22 13.99 7.88
N TRP A 53 17.50 14.56 9.06
CA TRP A 53 17.01 14.02 10.34
C TRP A 53 15.49 13.97 10.41
N LEU A 54 14.83 15.04 9.97
CA LEU A 54 13.37 15.11 9.95
C LEU A 54 12.77 14.27 8.83
N GLY A 55 13.32 14.35 7.61
CA GLY A 55 12.80 13.62 6.44
C GLY A 55 12.94 12.11 6.54
N MET A 56 13.99 11.63 7.23
CA MET A 56 14.21 10.20 7.48
C MET A 56 13.59 9.72 8.80
N ASN A 57 12.93 10.61 9.53
CA ASN A 57 12.37 10.30 10.85
C ASN A 57 13.37 9.57 11.79
N VAL A 58 14.63 10.05 11.82
CA VAL A 58 15.70 9.39 12.59
C VAL A 58 15.36 9.27 14.07
N SER A 59 14.68 10.29 14.64
CA SER A 59 14.22 10.24 16.04
C SER A 59 13.23 9.11 16.25
N GLY A 60 12.24 8.95 15.36
CA GLY A 60 11.27 7.85 15.43
C GLY A 60 11.93 6.48 15.33
N PHE A 61 12.91 6.36 14.43
CA PHE A 61 13.70 5.12 14.33
C PHE A 61 14.46 4.82 15.63
N MET A 62 15.18 5.81 16.20
CA MET A 62 15.90 5.62 17.47
C MET A 62 14.96 5.29 18.63
N ASP A 63 13.81 5.95 18.70
CA ASP A 63 12.79 5.68 19.71
C ASP A 63 12.22 4.26 19.57
N SER A 64 11.95 3.81 18.35
CA SER A 64 11.46 2.44 18.10
C SER A 64 12.47 1.35 18.48
N GLN A 65 13.77 1.67 18.45
CA GLN A 65 14.83 0.75 18.88
C GLN A 65 15.05 0.75 20.41
N SER A 66 14.63 1.81 21.10
CA SER A 66 14.93 2.03 22.53
C SER A 66 13.72 1.93 23.46
N LYS A 67 12.50 2.08 22.93
CA LYS A 67 11.28 2.06 23.71
C LYS A 67 10.50 0.78 23.44
N TYR A 68 10.41 -0.07 24.43
CA TYR A 68 9.50 -1.20 24.46
C TYR A 68 8.11 -0.72 24.87
N SER A 69 7.09 -1.20 24.16
CA SER A 69 5.70 -1.02 24.53
C SER A 69 5.07 -2.39 24.68
N SER A 70 4.47 -2.68 25.82
CA SER A 70 3.72 -3.91 26.05
C SER A 70 2.32 -3.89 25.43
N PHE A 71 1.96 -2.80 24.72
CA PHE A 71 0.59 -2.63 24.23
C PHE A 71 0.10 -3.80 23.37
N ILE A 72 0.93 -4.32 22.48
CA ILE A 72 0.59 -5.49 21.66
C ILE A 72 0.46 -6.73 22.53
N ASP A 73 1.44 -6.98 23.41
CA ASP A 73 1.44 -8.16 24.30
C ASP A 73 0.23 -8.16 25.24
N ASP A 74 -0.21 -6.98 25.69
CA ASP A 74 -1.33 -6.82 26.62
C ASP A 74 -2.72 -6.89 25.94
N ASN A 75 -2.82 -6.60 24.64
CA ASN A 75 -4.09 -6.42 23.94
C ASN A 75 -4.29 -7.33 22.72
N TYR A 76 -3.23 -7.87 22.15
CA TYR A 76 -3.33 -8.76 20.99
C TYR A 76 -3.80 -10.15 21.42
N VAL A 77 -4.85 -10.63 20.79
CA VAL A 77 -5.32 -12.01 20.93
C VAL A 77 -4.72 -12.82 19.79
N ASP A 78 -3.76 -13.69 20.11
CA ASP A 78 -3.16 -14.57 19.12
C ASP A 78 -4.23 -15.55 18.57
N PRO A 79 -4.56 -15.51 17.27
CA PRO A 79 -5.53 -16.41 16.68
C PRO A 79 -5.19 -17.90 16.83
N SER A 80 -3.91 -18.25 16.97
CA SER A 80 -3.48 -19.65 17.22
C SER A 80 -3.97 -20.21 18.55
N ALA A 81 -4.28 -19.33 19.51
CA ALA A 81 -4.83 -19.70 20.82
C ALA A 81 -6.35 -19.80 20.83
N VAL A 82 -7.01 -19.47 19.72
CA VAL A 82 -8.48 -19.46 19.60
C VAL A 82 -8.94 -20.73 18.89
N SER A 83 -9.94 -21.41 19.48
CA SER A 83 -10.58 -22.54 18.80
C SER A 83 -11.56 -22.02 17.75
N LEU A 84 -11.25 -22.23 16.49
CA LEU A 84 -12.11 -21.88 15.36
C LEU A 84 -12.90 -23.12 14.92
N ALA A 85 -14.20 -22.94 14.65
CA ALA A 85 -15.06 -23.97 14.12
C ALA A 85 -15.45 -23.63 12.67
N PHE A 86 -15.03 -24.47 11.74
CA PHE A 86 -15.43 -24.35 10.35
C PHE A 86 -16.67 -25.24 10.07
N PRO A 87 -17.57 -24.82 9.17
CA PRO A 87 -18.67 -25.67 8.73
C PRO A 87 -18.13 -26.88 7.94
N GLU A 88 -18.88 -27.98 7.94
CA GLU A 88 -18.55 -29.19 7.16
C GLU A 88 -18.37 -28.84 5.68
N GLN A 89 -19.28 -28.03 5.13
CA GLN A 89 -19.13 -27.45 3.80
C GLN A 89 -18.52 -26.04 3.94
N LYS A 90 -17.25 -25.90 3.63
CA LYS A 90 -16.51 -24.64 3.69
C LYS A 90 -16.98 -23.68 2.58
N ARG A 91 -17.10 -22.40 2.93
CA ARG A 91 -17.42 -21.33 1.96
C ARG A 91 -16.14 -20.81 1.33
N ASN A 92 -16.21 -20.41 0.08
CA ASN A 92 -15.12 -19.69 -0.58
C ASN A 92 -15.06 -18.26 -0.04
N LEU A 93 -13.85 -17.67 -0.04
CA LEU A 93 -13.60 -16.30 0.32
C LEU A 93 -13.11 -15.53 -0.91
N ILE A 94 -13.75 -14.41 -1.22
CA ILE A 94 -13.23 -13.40 -2.14
C ILE A 94 -12.97 -12.16 -1.30
N TYR A 95 -11.71 -11.72 -1.23
CA TYR A 95 -11.30 -10.60 -0.40
C TYR A 95 -10.70 -9.50 -1.27
N ILE A 96 -11.42 -8.40 -1.46
CA ILE A 96 -11.03 -7.30 -2.34
C ILE A 96 -10.57 -6.12 -1.50
N PHE A 97 -9.26 -5.85 -1.54
CA PHE A 97 -8.70 -4.60 -1.06
C PHE A 97 -8.87 -3.54 -2.14
N MET A 98 -9.69 -2.54 -1.87
CA MET A 98 -9.91 -1.42 -2.77
C MET A 98 -8.94 -0.30 -2.42
N GLU A 99 -7.98 -0.04 -3.30
CA GLU A 99 -6.95 0.97 -3.09
C GLU A 99 -7.54 2.35 -2.86
N SER A 100 -7.06 3.06 -1.83
CA SER A 100 -7.43 4.43 -1.49
C SER A 100 -8.95 4.72 -1.40
N THR A 101 -9.80 3.71 -1.28
CA THR A 101 -11.27 3.89 -1.30
C THR A 101 -11.78 4.33 0.06
N GLU A 102 -12.61 5.38 0.07
CA GLU A 102 -13.15 6.01 1.27
C GLU A 102 -14.67 6.19 1.18
N ASN A 103 -15.37 6.05 2.30
CA ASN A 103 -16.81 6.37 2.43
C ASN A 103 -17.12 7.85 2.12
N THR A 104 -16.12 8.72 2.19
CA THR A 104 -16.19 10.14 1.83
C THR A 104 -16.86 10.37 0.46
N PHE A 105 -16.64 9.46 -0.50
CA PHE A 105 -17.18 9.56 -1.86
C PHE A 105 -18.67 9.17 -1.98
N ALA A 106 -19.30 8.64 -0.95
CA ALA A 106 -20.76 8.55 -0.88
C ALA A 106 -21.39 9.91 -0.65
N ASP A 107 -22.70 10.02 -0.84
CA ASP A 107 -23.43 11.26 -0.57
C ASP A 107 -23.69 11.50 0.92
N LYS A 108 -24.01 12.75 1.24
CA LYS A 108 -24.25 13.20 2.64
C LYS A 108 -25.40 12.50 3.33
N SER A 109 -26.37 11.97 2.58
CA SER A 109 -27.56 11.32 3.17
C SER A 109 -27.24 9.96 3.79
N VAL A 110 -26.12 9.36 3.38
CA VAL A 110 -25.65 8.05 3.88
C VAL A 110 -24.33 8.14 4.65
N GLY A 111 -23.85 9.34 4.96
CA GLY A 111 -22.64 9.55 5.77
C GLY A 111 -21.40 9.94 4.99
N GLY A 112 -21.49 10.12 3.67
CA GLY A 112 -20.39 10.64 2.84
C GLY A 112 -20.26 12.17 2.90
N ALA A 113 -19.43 12.75 2.05
CA ALA A 113 -19.18 14.20 2.02
C ALA A 113 -19.66 14.89 0.73
N PHE A 114 -20.04 14.13 -0.28
CA PHE A 114 -20.49 14.67 -1.57
C PHE A 114 -21.99 14.99 -1.58
N ASP A 115 -22.40 15.91 -2.44
CA ASP A 115 -23.81 16.22 -2.64
C ASP A 115 -24.51 15.17 -3.51
N GLU A 116 -23.76 14.51 -4.39
CA GLU A 116 -24.17 13.41 -5.24
C GLU A 116 -23.30 12.18 -4.93
N ASN A 117 -23.90 11.00 -4.88
CA ASN A 117 -23.17 9.75 -4.59
C ASN A 117 -22.26 9.37 -5.75
N VAL A 118 -20.97 9.40 -5.52
CA VAL A 118 -19.95 9.05 -6.52
C VAL A 118 -19.76 7.52 -6.64
N ILE A 119 -20.09 6.77 -5.57
CA ILE A 119 -19.92 5.31 -5.48
C ILE A 119 -21.26 4.59 -5.19
N PRO A 120 -22.29 4.77 -6.02
CA PRO A 120 -23.64 4.30 -5.70
C PRO A 120 -23.73 2.77 -5.57
N GLU A 121 -22.99 1.99 -6.37
CA GLU A 121 -23.05 0.52 -6.32
C GLU A 121 -22.41 0.00 -5.01
N LEU A 122 -21.26 0.55 -4.61
CA LEU A 122 -20.62 0.20 -3.33
C LEU A 122 -21.47 0.63 -2.14
N THR A 123 -22.11 1.79 -2.24
CA THR A 123 -23.05 2.27 -1.22
C THR A 123 -24.21 1.31 -1.07
N GLN A 124 -24.81 0.87 -2.19
CA GLN A 124 -25.90 -0.10 -2.17
C GLN A 124 -25.47 -1.43 -1.55
N LEU A 125 -24.32 -1.97 -1.97
CA LEU A 125 -23.76 -3.19 -1.40
C LEU A 125 -23.57 -3.08 0.12
N SER A 126 -23.09 -1.94 0.60
CA SER A 126 -22.88 -1.68 2.02
C SER A 126 -24.20 -1.58 2.81
N LEU A 127 -25.25 -1.03 2.21
CA LEU A 127 -26.56 -0.91 2.85
C LEU A 127 -27.34 -2.24 2.87
N GLU A 128 -27.14 -3.09 1.90
CA GLU A 128 -27.84 -4.37 1.73
C GLU A 128 -27.16 -5.54 2.46
N ASN A 129 -25.89 -5.38 2.85
CA ASN A 129 -25.08 -6.43 3.47
C ASN A 129 -24.46 -5.97 4.78
N GLU A 130 -23.64 -6.83 5.40
CA GLU A 130 -22.88 -6.46 6.60
C GLU A 130 -21.92 -5.31 6.31
N ASN A 131 -21.99 -4.28 7.14
CA ASN A 131 -21.05 -3.17 7.12
C ASN A 131 -20.53 -2.88 8.54
N PHE A 132 -19.32 -2.36 8.64
CA PHE A 132 -18.66 -2.14 9.93
C PHE A 132 -18.88 -0.71 10.46
N SER A 133 -20.11 -0.21 10.36
CA SER A 133 -20.48 1.14 10.83
C SER A 133 -20.81 1.22 12.33
N GLY A 134 -20.60 0.13 13.09
CA GLY A 134 -20.71 0.14 14.55
C GLY A 134 -22.12 0.41 15.09
N GLY A 135 -23.16 0.09 14.33
CA GLY A 135 -24.56 0.34 14.70
C GLY A 135 -25.03 1.78 14.45
N HIS A 136 -24.24 2.61 13.77
CA HIS A 136 -24.69 3.89 13.24
C HIS A 136 -25.65 3.71 12.08
N THR A 137 -26.54 4.67 11.87
CA THR A 137 -27.47 4.69 10.73
C THR A 137 -26.81 5.12 9.43
N GLU A 138 -25.68 5.78 9.55
CA GLU A 138 -24.85 6.27 8.43
C GLU A 138 -23.69 5.31 8.19
N LEU A 139 -23.28 5.18 6.92
CA LEU A 139 -22.10 4.39 6.56
C LEU A 139 -20.84 5.16 6.99
N ASN A 140 -20.13 4.65 7.97
CA ASN A 140 -18.86 5.25 8.43
C ASN A 140 -17.70 4.24 8.44
N GLY A 141 -17.98 2.95 8.26
CA GLY A 141 -16.96 1.91 8.13
C GLY A 141 -15.96 1.84 9.29
N GLY A 142 -14.82 1.23 9.02
CA GLY A 142 -13.71 1.17 9.96
C GLY A 142 -12.85 2.42 9.95
N VAL A 143 -12.40 2.88 11.14
CA VAL A 143 -11.43 3.96 11.25
C VAL A 143 -10.01 3.37 11.20
N PRO A 144 -9.18 3.74 10.22
CA PRO A 144 -7.82 3.21 10.12
C PRO A 144 -6.95 3.74 11.25
N MET A 145 -6.21 2.85 11.91
CA MET A 145 -5.25 3.22 12.93
C MET A 145 -3.87 3.55 12.34
N THR A 146 -3.01 4.15 13.14
CA THR A 146 -1.61 4.38 12.77
C THR A 146 -0.94 3.06 12.35
N GLY A 147 -0.27 3.07 11.19
CA GLY A 147 0.34 1.87 10.59
C GLY A 147 -0.58 1.08 9.66
N ALA A 148 -1.88 1.44 9.55
CA ALA A 148 -2.84 0.81 8.64
C ALA A 148 -3.35 1.76 7.54
N THR A 149 -2.76 2.96 7.39
CA THR A 149 -3.21 4.01 6.46
C THR A 149 -2.48 4.00 5.10
N TRP A 150 -1.90 2.90 4.71
CA TRP A 150 -1.22 2.70 3.44
C TRP A 150 -1.39 1.24 3.01
N THR A 151 -1.28 0.95 1.72
CA THR A 151 -1.68 -0.31 1.10
C THR A 151 -1.23 -1.56 1.87
N MET A 152 0.08 -1.75 2.03
CA MET A 152 0.58 -2.95 2.72
C MET A 152 0.26 -2.93 4.22
N GLY A 153 0.23 -1.75 4.84
CA GLY A 153 -0.17 -1.60 6.24
C GLY A 153 -1.63 -2.01 6.47
N ALA A 154 -2.53 -1.62 5.54
CA ALA A 154 -3.93 -2.03 5.58
C ALA A 154 -4.10 -3.53 5.33
N MET A 155 -3.41 -4.10 4.33
CA MET A 155 -3.44 -5.53 4.06
C MET A 155 -2.96 -6.36 5.27
N CYS A 156 -1.83 -5.97 5.89
CA CYS A 156 -1.35 -6.61 7.12
C CYS A 156 -2.34 -6.47 8.27
N ALA A 157 -2.83 -5.26 8.54
CA ALA A 157 -3.72 -5.01 9.67
C ALA A 157 -5.03 -5.82 9.57
N GLN A 158 -5.61 -5.91 8.38
CA GLN A 158 -6.87 -6.64 8.18
C GLN A 158 -6.69 -8.15 8.18
N THR A 159 -5.51 -8.67 7.87
CA THR A 159 -5.26 -10.12 7.80
C THR A 159 -4.53 -10.67 9.01
N SER A 160 -3.87 -9.83 9.83
CA SER A 160 -3.14 -10.26 11.03
C SER A 160 -3.63 -9.63 12.34
N GLY A 161 -4.44 -8.56 12.27
CA GLY A 161 -4.81 -7.77 13.43
C GLY A 161 -3.67 -6.89 13.98
N LEU A 162 -2.54 -6.77 13.26
CA LEU A 162 -1.34 -6.06 13.72
C LEU A 162 -1.05 -4.85 12.83
N PRO A 163 -0.68 -3.69 13.42
CA PRO A 163 -0.26 -2.53 12.65
C PRO A 163 1.13 -2.75 12.04
N LEU A 164 1.36 -2.25 10.83
CA LEU A 164 2.67 -2.32 10.17
C LEU A 164 3.36 -0.95 10.17
N THR A 165 4.52 -0.86 10.79
CA THR A 165 5.37 0.32 10.74
C THR A 165 6.74 -0.02 10.19
N ILE A 166 7.11 0.60 9.06
CA ILE A 166 8.43 0.51 8.44
C ILE A 166 9.07 1.88 8.49
N GLN A 167 10.17 2.02 9.23
CA GLN A 167 10.69 3.32 9.68
C GLN A 167 11.35 4.17 8.59
N ILE A 168 12.04 3.56 7.62
CA ILE A 168 12.90 4.29 6.68
C ILE A 168 12.38 4.21 5.25
N ASP A 169 12.17 3.01 4.74
CA ASP A 169 11.72 2.75 3.38
C ASP A 169 10.58 1.73 3.41
N LYS A 170 9.39 2.17 3.03
CA LYS A 170 8.19 1.30 2.98
C LYS A 170 8.38 0.08 2.10
N ASN A 171 9.30 0.13 1.12
CA ASN A 171 9.65 -1.00 0.26
C ASN A 171 10.77 -1.87 0.82
N ALA A 172 11.34 -1.59 2.00
CA ALA A 172 12.45 -2.36 2.58
C ALA A 172 12.10 -3.84 2.80
N MET A 173 10.83 -4.14 3.05
CA MET A 173 10.36 -5.52 3.22
C MET A 173 10.51 -6.39 1.96
N SER A 174 10.61 -5.80 0.77
CA SER A 174 10.83 -6.53 -0.49
C SER A 174 12.18 -7.27 -0.56
N SER A 175 13.12 -6.93 0.30
CA SER A 175 14.48 -7.51 0.37
C SER A 175 14.71 -8.36 1.62
N GLN A 176 13.70 -8.53 2.47
CA GLN A 176 13.79 -9.37 3.67
C GLN A 176 13.52 -10.85 3.34
N SER A 177 13.89 -11.75 4.23
CA SER A 177 13.62 -13.20 4.13
C SER A 177 12.35 -13.61 4.89
N GLU A 178 11.91 -12.82 5.84
CA GLU A 178 10.76 -13.07 6.71
C GLU A 178 9.91 -11.81 6.85
N PHE A 179 8.62 -12.01 7.09
CA PHE A 179 7.67 -10.95 7.34
C PHE A 179 6.76 -11.41 8.50
N TYR A 180 6.77 -10.74 9.65
CA TYR A 180 6.01 -11.09 10.85
C TYR A 180 6.06 -12.58 11.25
N PRO A 181 7.23 -13.21 11.39
CA PRO A 181 7.36 -14.66 11.54
C PRO A 181 6.68 -15.26 12.78
N GLY A 182 6.26 -14.43 13.72
CA GLY A 182 5.54 -14.86 14.92
C GLY A 182 4.04 -14.59 14.89
N ALA A 183 3.51 -14.00 13.82
CA ALA A 183 2.08 -13.71 13.70
C ALA A 183 1.34 -14.88 13.05
N THR A 184 0.13 -15.17 13.54
CA THR A 184 -0.83 -16.05 12.84
C THR A 184 -1.81 -15.17 12.09
N THR A 185 -1.91 -15.37 10.79
CA THR A 185 -2.74 -14.55 9.90
C THR A 185 -3.97 -15.30 9.41
N LEU A 186 -4.89 -14.58 8.78
CA LEU A 186 -6.03 -15.19 8.08
C LEU A 186 -5.54 -16.22 7.04
N GLY A 187 -4.44 -15.93 6.33
CA GLY A 187 -3.86 -16.85 5.37
C GLY A 187 -3.39 -18.17 6.00
N ASP A 188 -2.69 -18.10 7.15
CA ASP A 188 -2.24 -19.28 7.87
C ASP A 188 -3.41 -20.14 8.34
N ILE A 189 -4.48 -19.50 8.83
CA ILE A 189 -5.72 -20.19 9.27
C ILE A 189 -6.39 -20.91 8.10
N LEU A 190 -6.52 -20.23 6.96
CA LEU A 190 -7.17 -20.81 5.78
C LEU A 190 -6.31 -21.91 5.14
N GLU A 191 -4.97 -21.77 5.13
CA GLU A 191 -4.07 -22.83 4.68
C GLU A 191 -4.22 -24.10 5.54
N ALA A 192 -4.23 -23.94 6.87
CA ALA A 192 -4.42 -25.05 7.80
C ALA A 192 -5.78 -25.79 7.59
N GLU A 193 -6.77 -25.07 7.10
CA GLU A 193 -8.09 -25.60 6.75
C GLU A 193 -8.18 -26.09 5.30
N GLY A 194 -7.09 -26.12 4.54
CA GLY A 194 -7.02 -26.69 3.21
C GLY A 194 -7.57 -25.82 2.10
N TYR A 195 -7.59 -24.48 2.30
CA TYR A 195 -7.97 -23.56 1.23
C TYR A 195 -6.85 -23.38 0.20
N ASN A 196 -7.21 -23.38 -1.07
CA ASN A 196 -6.35 -22.91 -2.14
C ASN A 196 -6.37 -21.38 -2.13
N GLN A 197 -5.20 -20.73 -1.98
CA GLN A 197 -5.13 -19.28 -1.81
C GLN A 197 -4.40 -18.62 -2.99
N THR A 198 -4.99 -17.58 -3.54
CA THR A 198 -4.44 -16.79 -4.64
C THR A 198 -4.42 -15.31 -4.26
N LEU A 199 -3.27 -14.64 -4.50
CA LEU A 199 -3.14 -13.19 -4.44
C LEU A 199 -3.09 -12.65 -5.87
N LEU A 200 -4.09 -11.84 -6.24
CA LEU A 200 -4.24 -11.24 -7.57
C LEU A 200 -4.07 -9.73 -7.49
N LEU A 201 -3.15 -9.16 -8.25
CA LEU A 201 -2.92 -7.71 -8.31
C LEU A 201 -2.39 -7.25 -9.66
N GLY A 202 -2.76 -6.03 -10.06
CA GLY A 202 -2.31 -5.42 -11.32
C GLY A 202 -0.88 -4.92 -11.31
N SER A 203 -0.23 -4.83 -10.15
CA SER A 203 1.14 -4.35 -9.96
C SER A 203 2.09 -5.49 -9.58
N GLU A 204 3.40 -5.22 -9.49
CA GLU A 204 4.38 -6.21 -9.03
C GLU A 204 4.16 -6.57 -7.55
N ALA A 205 3.96 -7.85 -7.26
CA ALA A 205 3.74 -8.34 -5.89
C ALA A 205 4.93 -8.10 -4.95
N LYS A 206 6.12 -8.01 -5.48
CA LYS A 206 7.35 -7.77 -4.70
C LYS A 206 7.35 -6.40 -4.01
N PHE A 207 6.68 -5.40 -4.58
CA PHE A 207 6.64 -4.06 -3.99
C PHE A 207 5.97 -4.07 -2.61
N GLY A 208 6.59 -3.40 -1.63
CA GLY A 208 6.12 -3.35 -0.25
C GLY A 208 6.21 -4.66 0.52
N GLY A 209 6.76 -5.73 -0.08
CA GLY A 209 6.87 -7.06 0.53
C GLY A 209 5.59 -7.89 0.47
N ARG A 210 4.63 -7.54 -0.40
CA ARG A 210 3.36 -8.29 -0.56
C ARG A 210 3.60 -9.76 -0.89
N GLU A 211 4.45 -10.04 -1.88
CA GLU A 211 4.83 -11.40 -2.24
C GLU A 211 5.37 -12.17 -1.03
N LEU A 212 6.32 -11.57 -0.29
CA LEU A 212 6.90 -12.19 0.90
C LEU A 212 5.85 -12.48 1.97
N TYR A 213 4.99 -11.50 2.27
CA TYR A 213 3.97 -11.65 3.30
C TYR A 213 2.98 -12.78 2.96
N PHE A 214 2.38 -12.73 1.78
CA PHE A 214 1.34 -13.68 1.41
C PHE A 214 1.89 -15.09 1.09
N THR A 215 3.14 -15.21 0.64
CA THR A 215 3.76 -16.55 0.48
C THR A 215 4.20 -17.16 1.79
N LYS A 216 4.59 -16.33 2.79
CA LYS A 216 5.00 -16.82 4.11
C LYS A 216 3.81 -17.09 5.05
N HIS A 217 2.71 -16.38 4.84
CA HIS A 217 1.48 -16.47 5.62
C HIS A 217 0.32 -16.97 4.78
N GLY A 218 0.24 -18.30 4.62
CA GLY A 218 -0.86 -18.94 3.90
C GLY A 218 -0.53 -19.46 2.52
N ASN A 219 0.76 -19.44 2.11
CA ASN A 219 1.26 -20.08 0.88
C ASN A 219 0.48 -19.69 -0.39
N TYR A 220 0.17 -18.40 -0.53
CA TYR A 220 -0.62 -17.90 -1.67
C TYR A 220 0.11 -18.09 -3.00
N THR A 221 -0.63 -18.51 -4.00
CA THR A 221 -0.21 -18.43 -5.40
C THR A 221 -0.26 -16.97 -5.85
N ILE A 222 0.83 -16.46 -6.41
CA ILE A 222 0.92 -15.06 -6.84
C ILE A 222 0.51 -14.93 -8.31
N ARG A 223 -0.47 -14.06 -8.57
CA ARG A 223 -0.98 -13.68 -9.88
C ARG A 223 -0.84 -12.17 -10.04
N ASP A 224 0.35 -11.71 -10.37
CA ASP A 224 0.71 -10.30 -10.46
C ASP A 224 1.00 -9.86 -11.91
N TYR A 225 1.41 -8.61 -12.09
CA TYR A 225 1.82 -8.05 -13.36
C TYR A 225 2.85 -8.94 -14.09
N ASN A 226 3.87 -9.42 -13.38
CA ASN A 226 4.91 -10.26 -13.99
C ASN A 226 4.37 -11.61 -14.45
N TYR A 227 3.43 -12.18 -13.71
CA TYR A 227 2.77 -13.43 -14.11
C TYR A 227 2.01 -13.25 -15.43
N TYR A 228 1.15 -12.24 -15.55
CA TYR A 228 0.30 -12.07 -16.73
C TYR A 228 1.05 -11.59 -17.98
N THR A 229 2.15 -10.87 -17.82
CA THR A 229 3.03 -10.52 -18.93
C THR A 229 3.91 -11.70 -19.37
N SER A 230 4.37 -12.52 -18.43
CA SER A 230 5.22 -13.68 -18.74
C SER A 230 4.47 -14.85 -19.38
N ASN A 231 3.19 -15.04 -19.04
CA ASN A 231 2.36 -16.11 -19.63
C ASN A 231 1.67 -15.70 -20.94
N GLY A 232 1.83 -14.44 -21.39
CA GLY A 232 1.29 -13.93 -22.63
C GLY A 232 -0.18 -13.51 -22.60
N THR A 233 -0.81 -13.46 -21.43
CA THR A 233 -2.17 -12.91 -21.25
C THR A 233 -2.18 -11.42 -21.55
N LEU A 234 -1.13 -10.70 -21.14
CA LEU A 234 -0.88 -9.31 -21.48
C LEU A 234 0.39 -9.20 -22.35
N PRO A 235 0.48 -8.23 -23.27
CA PRO A 235 1.72 -7.95 -23.98
C PRO A 235 2.88 -7.70 -23.01
N SER A 236 4.08 -8.19 -23.32
CA SER A 236 5.25 -8.09 -22.43
C SER A 236 5.71 -6.66 -22.16
N ASP A 237 5.31 -5.70 -23.00
CA ASP A 237 5.60 -4.27 -22.88
C ASP A 237 4.37 -3.46 -22.41
N TYR A 238 3.26 -4.13 -22.08
CA TYR A 238 2.07 -3.48 -21.54
C TYR A 238 2.34 -3.01 -20.11
N TYR A 239 2.37 -1.72 -19.91
CA TYR A 239 2.57 -1.12 -18.60
C TYR A 239 1.85 0.23 -18.54
N VAL A 240 0.84 0.31 -17.68
CA VAL A 240 0.11 1.54 -17.40
C VAL A 240 0.06 1.75 -15.89
N TRP A 241 0.18 2.99 -15.45
CA TRP A 241 0.11 3.36 -14.04
C TRP A 241 1.14 2.57 -13.18
N TRP A 242 0.68 1.53 -12.47
CA TRP A 242 1.52 0.68 -11.60
C TRP A 242 1.73 -0.75 -12.13
N GLY A 243 1.31 -1.02 -13.36
CA GLY A 243 1.37 -2.34 -13.99
C GLY A 243 0.28 -2.48 -15.05
N TYR A 244 -0.92 -2.96 -14.69
CA TYR A 244 -2.12 -2.93 -15.52
C TYR A 244 -3.34 -2.49 -14.71
N GLU A 245 -4.32 -1.89 -15.38
CA GLU A 245 -5.50 -1.27 -14.80
C GLU A 245 -6.55 -2.27 -14.31
N ASP A 246 -7.48 -1.79 -13.48
CA ASP A 246 -8.48 -2.62 -12.78
C ASP A 246 -9.43 -3.35 -13.72
N LYS A 247 -9.73 -2.84 -14.92
CA LYS A 247 -10.56 -3.58 -15.87
C LYS A 247 -9.97 -4.94 -16.23
N TYR A 248 -8.66 -5.02 -16.47
CA TYR A 248 -7.98 -6.30 -16.69
C TYR A 248 -7.81 -7.10 -15.40
N LEU A 249 -7.70 -6.43 -14.25
CA LEU A 249 -7.70 -7.11 -12.95
C LEU A 249 -8.98 -7.90 -12.75
N PHE A 250 -10.15 -7.30 -13.02
CA PHE A 250 -11.45 -7.98 -12.89
C PHE A 250 -11.69 -9.03 -13.96
N GLU A 251 -11.22 -8.84 -15.20
CA GLU A 251 -11.23 -9.88 -16.23
C GLU A 251 -10.41 -11.11 -15.82
N ASN A 252 -9.19 -10.89 -15.33
CA ASN A 252 -8.32 -11.93 -14.79
C ASN A 252 -8.95 -12.59 -13.55
N ALA A 253 -9.58 -11.82 -12.68
CA ALA A 253 -10.27 -12.35 -11.50
C ALA A 253 -11.40 -13.31 -11.87
N LYS A 254 -12.20 -12.99 -12.89
CA LYS A 254 -13.26 -13.88 -13.38
C LYS A 254 -12.67 -15.20 -13.92
N THR A 255 -11.52 -15.15 -14.57
CA THR A 255 -10.80 -16.33 -15.05
C THR A 255 -10.28 -17.18 -13.89
N GLU A 256 -9.58 -16.57 -12.94
CA GLU A 256 -9.08 -17.26 -11.72
C GLU A 256 -10.23 -17.86 -10.91
N LEU A 257 -11.36 -17.16 -10.75
CA LEU A 257 -12.55 -17.67 -10.07
C LEU A 257 -13.13 -18.90 -10.75
N ALA A 258 -13.17 -18.92 -12.09
CA ALA A 258 -13.64 -20.08 -12.84
C ALA A 258 -12.71 -21.29 -12.63
N GLU A 259 -11.40 -21.08 -12.65
CA GLU A 259 -10.40 -22.13 -12.42
C GLU A 259 -10.45 -22.67 -10.98
N LEU A 260 -10.49 -21.77 -9.98
CA LEU A 260 -10.59 -22.13 -8.57
C LEU A 260 -11.88 -22.87 -8.27
N SER A 261 -13.01 -22.42 -8.82
CA SER A 261 -14.30 -23.07 -8.65
C SER A 261 -14.36 -24.46 -9.27
N ALA A 262 -13.66 -24.67 -10.40
CA ALA A 262 -13.61 -25.95 -11.08
C ALA A 262 -12.81 -27.02 -10.32
N SER A 263 -11.96 -26.62 -9.37
CA SER A 263 -11.19 -27.56 -8.53
C SER A 263 -12.07 -28.33 -7.56
N GLY A 264 -13.21 -27.77 -7.17
CA GLY A 264 -14.10 -28.33 -6.13
C GLY A 264 -13.58 -28.20 -4.71
N GLU A 265 -12.41 -27.64 -4.51
CA GLU A 265 -11.81 -27.37 -3.20
C GLU A 265 -12.16 -25.95 -2.70
N PRO A 266 -12.19 -25.71 -1.40
CA PRO A 266 -12.39 -24.37 -0.86
C PRO A 266 -11.23 -23.45 -1.29
N PHE A 267 -11.55 -22.20 -1.63
CA PHE A 267 -10.54 -21.25 -2.06
C PHE A 267 -10.70 -19.87 -1.42
N ASN A 268 -9.59 -19.15 -1.40
CA ASN A 268 -9.51 -17.74 -1.08
C ASN A 268 -8.85 -16.98 -2.25
N LEU A 269 -9.59 -16.09 -2.88
CA LEU A 269 -9.07 -15.14 -3.84
C LEU A 269 -8.95 -13.76 -3.18
N THR A 270 -7.74 -13.36 -2.86
CA THR A 270 -7.42 -12.03 -2.34
C THR A 270 -6.96 -11.12 -3.47
N MET A 271 -7.59 -9.96 -3.62
CA MET A 271 -7.32 -9.02 -4.71
C MET A 271 -6.94 -7.64 -4.18
N LEU A 272 -6.16 -6.89 -4.96
CA LEU A 272 -5.84 -5.48 -4.71
C LEU A 272 -6.09 -4.67 -5.99
N THR A 273 -7.00 -3.70 -5.93
CA THR A 273 -7.24 -2.74 -7.02
C THR A 273 -6.14 -1.66 -7.07
N VAL A 274 -6.06 -0.92 -8.17
CA VAL A 274 -5.01 0.07 -8.35
C VAL A 274 -5.48 1.40 -8.94
N ASP A 275 -6.56 1.42 -9.73
CA ASP A 275 -6.96 2.60 -10.50
C ASP A 275 -7.29 3.80 -9.60
N THR A 276 -7.80 3.58 -8.40
CA THR A 276 -8.10 4.61 -7.40
C THR A 276 -6.88 5.08 -6.59
N HIS A 277 -5.65 4.64 -6.93
CA HIS A 277 -4.46 5.06 -6.22
C HIS A 277 -4.26 6.59 -6.29
N PHE A 278 -3.96 7.18 -5.14
CA PHE A 278 -3.66 8.62 -4.98
C PHE A 278 -2.37 9.00 -5.78
N GLU A 279 -2.30 10.16 -6.45
CA GLU A 279 -3.28 11.23 -6.61
C GLU A 279 -4.05 11.05 -7.94
N ASP A 280 -5.34 11.49 -7.96
CA ASP A 280 -6.23 11.56 -9.13
C ASP A 280 -6.55 10.24 -9.83
N GLY A 281 -5.93 9.13 -9.47
CA GLY A 281 -6.19 7.82 -10.03
C GLY A 281 -5.84 7.66 -11.51
N TYR A 282 -6.13 6.49 -12.07
CA TYR A 282 -5.96 6.18 -13.48
C TYR A 282 -7.30 6.11 -14.21
N VAL A 283 -7.44 6.88 -15.29
CA VAL A 283 -8.65 6.87 -16.15
C VAL A 283 -8.49 5.75 -17.17
N CYS A 284 -9.15 4.62 -16.94
CA CYS A 284 -9.20 3.52 -17.90
C CYS A 284 -10.26 3.76 -18.99
N SER A 285 -10.32 2.88 -20.00
CA SER A 285 -11.26 3.00 -21.11
C SER A 285 -12.75 2.82 -20.73
N GLU A 286 -13.03 2.35 -19.51
CA GLU A 286 -14.40 2.16 -18.98
C GLU A 286 -14.87 3.32 -18.11
N CYS A 287 -13.96 4.24 -17.76
CA CYS A 287 -14.32 5.44 -17.02
C CYS A 287 -15.22 6.33 -17.87
N GLN A 288 -16.29 6.85 -17.24
CA GLN A 288 -17.19 7.81 -17.84
C GLN A 288 -16.88 9.21 -17.29
N ASP A 289 -17.13 10.23 -18.08
CA ASP A 289 -16.96 11.64 -17.68
C ASP A 289 -18.29 12.15 -17.08
N GLN A 290 -18.56 11.75 -15.83
CA GLN A 290 -19.79 12.04 -15.09
C GLN A 290 -19.66 13.22 -14.13
N PHE A 291 -18.44 13.45 -13.63
CA PHE A 291 -18.12 14.45 -12.60
C PHE A 291 -17.03 15.38 -13.12
N ASP A 292 -16.99 16.61 -12.62
CA ASP A 292 -15.95 17.60 -12.95
C ASP A 292 -14.56 17.15 -12.49
N SER A 293 -14.49 16.30 -11.46
CA SER A 293 -13.24 15.75 -10.91
C SER A 293 -12.88 14.44 -11.59
N GLN A 294 -11.66 14.33 -12.14
CA GLN A 294 -11.11 13.09 -12.65
C GLN A 294 -11.17 11.98 -11.59
N TYR A 295 -10.79 12.30 -10.37
CA TYR A 295 -10.74 11.31 -9.29
C TYR A 295 -12.13 10.75 -8.96
N SER A 296 -13.16 11.60 -8.98
CA SER A 296 -14.55 11.14 -8.84
C SER A 296 -14.98 10.21 -9.99
N ASN A 297 -14.57 10.48 -11.22
CA ASN A 297 -14.86 9.60 -12.37
C ASN A 297 -14.18 8.23 -12.22
N VAL A 298 -12.97 8.19 -11.69
CA VAL A 298 -12.24 6.94 -11.40
C VAL A 298 -12.92 6.15 -10.28
N TYR A 299 -13.36 6.80 -9.19
CA TYR A 299 -14.11 6.14 -8.12
C TYR A 299 -15.45 5.56 -8.60
N ALA A 300 -16.18 6.32 -9.42
CA ALA A 300 -17.43 5.84 -10.02
C ALA A 300 -17.18 4.63 -10.94
N CYS A 301 -16.08 4.63 -11.67
CA CYS A 301 -15.64 3.48 -12.47
C CYS A 301 -15.35 2.27 -11.59
N ALA A 302 -14.55 2.43 -10.53
CA ALA A 302 -14.20 1.37 -9.60
C ALA A 302 -15.45 0.78 -8.90
N SER A 303 -16.41 1.63 -8.50
CA SER A 303 -17.68 1.22 -7.92
C SER A 303 -18.46 0.28 -8.85
N ARG A 304 -18.56 0.64 -10.13
CA ARG A 304 -19.23 -0.20 -11.15
C ARG A 304 -18.48 -1.52 -11.40
N GLN A 305 -17.15 -1.49 -11.48
CA GLN A 305 -16.34 -2.68 -11.76
C GLN A 305 -16.43 -3.71 -10.63
N VAL A 306 -16.41 -3.27 -9.37
CA VAL A 306 -16.55 -4.18 -8.22
C VAL A 306 -17.93 -4.81 -8.15
N SER A 307 -18.97 -4.12 -8.61
CA SER A 307 -20.36 -4.62 -8.54
C SER A 307 -20.71 -5.64 -9.62
N GLN A 308 -19.85 -5.87 -10.62
CA GLN A 308 -20.05 -6.81 -11.73
C GLN A 308 -19.64 -8.24 -11.40
#